data_c6d45b42efedeb4fd216fddd6bf97fe8
#
_entry.id   c6d45b42efedeb4fd216fddd6bf97fe8
#
_cell.length_a   1.000
_cell.length_b   1.000
_cell.length_c   1.000
_cell.angle_alpha   90.00
_cell.angle_beta   90.00
_cell.angle_gamma   90.00
#
_symmetry.space_group_name_H-M   'P 1'
#
loop_
_entity.id
_entity.type
_entity.pdbx_description
1 polymer ?
#
loop_
_entity_poly.entity_id
_entity_poly.type
_entity_poly.pdbx_seq_one_letter_code
_entity_poly.pdbx_strand_id
1 'polypeptide(L)'
;MTLLERDIKAQIVDYLQYRGAHVIKIIGHLGREGERVFRQRPGILDLIVCYRGYFLGVETKTLKGKPTPRQEEEIERIQRAGGRAVVARNIEDVQIVLDEIDREMVQ
;
A
#
# COMPACT_ATOMS: atom_id res chain seq x y z
N MET A 1 -1.14 -8.82 -22.27
CA MET A 1 -1.14 -9.75 -21.11
C MET A 1 -1.58 -8.99 -19.86
N THR A 2 -2.55 -9.54 -19.13
CA THR A 2 -3.04 -8.91 -17.91
C THR A 2 -2.13 -9.29 -16.74
N LEU A 3 -1.58 -8.29 -16.03
CA LEU A 3 -0.78 -8.56 -14.85
C LEU A 3 -1.65 -9.02 -13.69
N LEU A 4 -1.17 -9.98 -12.92
CA LEU A 4 -1.80 -10.40 -11.68
C LEU A 4 -1.51 -9.37 -10.59
N GLU A 5 -2.41 -9.29 -9.61
CA GLU A 5 -2.25 -8.37 -8.47
C GLU A 5 -0.90 -8.56 -7.76
N ARG A 6 -0.45 -9.83 -7.57
CA ARG A 6 0.85 -10.11 -6.96
C ARG A 6 2.03 -9.54 -7.76
N ASP A 7 1.91 -9.52 -9.10
CA ASP A 7 2.97 -8.99 -9.97
C ASP A 7 3.00 -7.47 -9.88
N ILE A 8 1.84 -6.84 -9.84
CA ILE A 8 1.70 -5.40 -9.65
C ILE A 8 2.29 -5.01 -8.29
N LYS A 9 1.96 -5.75 -7.25
CA LYS A 9 2.48 -5.51 -5.90
C LYS A 9 4.01 -5.61 -5.88
N ALA A 10 4.57 -6.64 -6.50
CA ALA A 10 6.02 -6.82 -6.54
C ALA A 10 6.72 -5.65 -7.24
N GLN A 11 6.18 -5.17 -8.35
CA GLN A 11 6.72 -4.02 -9.07
C GLN A 11 6.67 -2.75 -8.21
N ILE A 12 5.57 -2.55 -7.51
CA ILE A 12 5.37 -1.38 -6.64
C ILE A 12 6.35 -1.42 -5.46
N VAL A 13 6.52 -2.58 -4.83
CA VAL A 13 7.48 -2.75 -3.73
C VAL A 13 8.89 -2.43 -4.20
N ASP A 14 9.31 -2.98 -5.35
CA ASP A 14 10.64 -2.72 -5.90
C ASP A 14 10.85 -1.23 -6.17
N TYR A 15 9.85 -0.57 -6.75
CA TYR A 15 9.93 0.86 -7.03
C TYR A 15 10.02 1.69 -5.74
N LEU A 16 9.19 1.38 -4.75
CA LEU A 16 9.22 2.08 -3.47
C LEU A 16 10.59 1.96 -2.79
N GLN A 17 11.15 0.75 -2.79
CA GLN A 17 12.47 0.52 -2.21
C GLN A 17 13.56 1.26 -2.99
N TYR A 18 13.46 1.27 -4.31
CA TYR A 18 14.35 2.05 -5.16
C TYR A 18 14.33 3.54 -4.81
N ARG A 19 13.14 4.08 -4.47
CA ARG A 19 12.98 5.48 -4.06
C ARG A 19 13.44 5.73 -2.62
N GLY A 20 13.88 4.72 -1.89
CA GLY A 20 14.36 4.85 -0.53
C GLY A 20 13.29 4.70 0.54
N ALA A 21 12.11 4.20 0.19
CA ALA A 21 11.05 3.96 1.15
C ALA A 21 11.30 2.68 1.96
N HIS A 22 10.82 2.67 3.19
CA HIS A 22 10.73 1.43 3.99
C HIS A 22 9.34 0.84 3.81
N VAL A 23 9.28 -0.42 3.38
CA VAL A 23 8.03 -1.07 3.03
C VAL A 23 7.76 -2.24 3.96
N ILE A 24 6.58 -2.24 4.57
CA ILE A 24 6.10 -3.36 5.37
C ILE A 24 4.96 -4.01 4.60
N LYS A 25 5.15 -5.28 4.22
CA LYS A 25 4.12 -6.05 3.54
C LYS A 25 3.18 -6.63 4.57
N ILE A 26 1.89 -6.42 4.36
CA ILE A 26 0.86 -7.00 5.21
C ILE A 26 0.40 -8.28 4.54
N ILE A 27 0.64 -9.40 5.20
CA ILE A 27 0.30 -10.71 4.65
C ILE A 27 -0.95 -11.22 5.33
N GLY A 28 -2.00 -11.42 4.54
CA GLY A 28 -3.17 -12.16 5.00
C GLY A 28 -2.75 -13.60 5.22
N HIS A 29 -2.85 -14.08 6.44
CA HIS A 29 -2.35 -15.42 6.76
C HIS A 29 -3.48 -16.37 7.09
N LEU A 30 -3.57 -17.45 6.27
CA LEU A 30 -4.30 -18.65 6.64
C LEU A 30 -3.26 -19.58 7.24
N GLY A 31 -3.26 -19.71 8.57
CA GLY A 31 -2.32 -20.60 9.25
C GLY A 31 -2.49 -22.05 8.83
N ARG A 32 -1.38 -22.76 8.74
CA ARG A 32 -1.38 -24.19 8.60
C ARG A 32 -1.64 -24.82 9.96
N GLU A 33 -2.04 -26.10 9.97
CA GLU A 33 -2.20 -26.85 11.20
C GLU A 33 -0.93 -26.74 12.08
N GLY A 34 -1.11 -26.31 13.33
CA GLY A 34 -0.01 -26.11 14.26
C GLY A 34 0.67 -24.76 14.19
N GLU A 35 0.32 -23.90 13.24
CA GLU A 35 0.86 -22.55 13.15
C GLU A 35 0.00 -21.54 13.91
N ARG A 36 0.67 -20.54 14.50
CA ARG A 36 -0.03 -19.39 15.07
C ARG A 36 -0.67 -18.58 13.94
N VAL A 37 -1.99 -18.42 14.01
CA VAL A 37 -2.72 -17.57 13.07
C VAL A 37 -2.92 -16.22 13.72
N PHE A 38 -2.34 -15.18 13.11
CA PHE A 38 -2.65 -13.80 13.50
C PHE A 38 -3.73 -13.29 12.57
N ARG A 39 -4.91 -13.04 13.12
CA ARG A 39 -5.97 -12.40 12.36
C ARG A 39 -5.68 -10.92 12.29
N GLN A 40 -5.50 -10.45 11.09
CA GLN A 40 -5.41 -9.02 10.86
C GLN A 40 -6.81 -8.44 10.79
N ARG A 41 -6.90 -7.21 11.23
CA ARG A 41 -8.15 -6.46 11.16
C ARG A 41 -8.60 -6.29 9.69
N PRO A 42 -9.89 -6.53 9.37
CA PRO A 42 -10.37 -6.33 8.00
C PRO A 42 -10.13 -4.91 7.51
N GLY A 43 -9.80 -4.79 6.23
CA GLY A 43 -9.61 -3.51 5.57
C GLY A 43 -8.21 -2.93 5.66
N ILE A 44 -7.29 -3.59 6.38
CA ILE A 44 -5.89 -3.12 6.37
C ILE A 44 -5.31 -3.23 4.96
N LEU A 45 -4.55 -2.22 4.57
CA LEU A 45 -4.01 -2.14 3.21
C LEU A 45 -2.81 -3.07 3.03
N ASP A 46 -2.50 -3.45 1.79
CA ASP A 46 -1.44 -4.41 1.46
C ASP A 46 -0.06 -4.00 1.92
N LEU A 47 0.25 -2.72 1.82
CA LEU A 47 1.56 -2.19 2.14
C LEU A 47 1.44 -1.02 3.08
N ILE A 48 2.28 -1.02 4.11
CA ILE A 48 2.48 0.13 4.98
C ILE A 48 3.87 0.66 4.68
N VAL A 49 3.95 1.91 4.32
CA VAL A 49 5.18 2.51 3.80
C VAL A 49 5.54 3.74 4.62
N CYS A 50 6.82 3.87 4.94
CA CYS A 50 7.37 5.11 5.45
C CYS A 50 8.29 5.70 4.39
N TYR A 51 8.00 6.91 3.94
CA TYR A 51 8.80 7.60 2.95
C TYR A 51 9.11 9.00 3.46
N ARG A 52 10.39 9.26 3.73
CA ARG A 52 10.89 10.57 4.21
C ARG A 52 10.13 11.05 5.45
N GLY A 53 9.74 10.11 6.31
CA GLY A 53 8.99 10.38 7.53
C GLY A 53 7.47 10.42 7.38
N TYR A 54 6.96 10.31 6.16
CA TYR A 54 5.53 10.28 5.90
C TYR A 54 5.00 8.85 5.90
N PHE A 55 3.84 8.67 6.53
CA PHE A 55 3.10 7.41 6.47
C PHE A 55 2.34 7.33 5.16
N LEU A 56 2.47 6.20 4.46
CA LEU A 56 1.74 5.93 3.23
C LEU A 56 1.18 4.51 3.26
N GLY A 57 -0.15 4.39 3.15
CA GLY A 57 -0.80 3.10 2.96
C GLY A 57 -1.02 2.85 1.47
N VAL A 58 -0.70 1.65 1.00
CA VAL A 58 -0.89 1.29 -0.41
C VAL A 58 -1.72 0.02 -0.51
N GLU A 59 -2.81 0.09 -1.24
CA GLU A 59 -3.62 -1.06 -1.61
C GLU A 59 -3.41 -1.34 -3.09
N THR A 60 -2.90 -2.54 -3.43
CA THR A 60 -2.64 -2.89 -4.82
C THR A 60 -3.87 -3.57 -5.42
N LYS A 61 -4.24 -3.17 -6.63
CA LYS A 61 -5.36 -3.72 -7.38
C LYS A 61 -5.01 -3.86 -8.85
N THR A 62 -5.67 -4.80 -9.52
CA THR A 62 -5.64 -4.87 -10.98
C THR A 62 -6.48 -3.72 -11.56
N LEU A 63 -6.41 -3.53 -12.89
CA LEU A 63 -7.15 -2.44 -13.55
C LEU A 63 -8.66 -2.48 -13.26
N LYS A 64 -9.23 -3.70 -13.12
CA LYS A 64 -10.66 -3.88 -12.89
C LYS A 64 -11.01 -4.07 -11.43
N GLY A 65 -10.03 -4.34 -10.58
CA GLY A 65 -10.27 -4.56 -9.16
C GLY A 65 -10.66 -3.28 -8.46
N LYS A 66 -11.49 -3.40 -7.43
CA LYS A 66 -11.93 -2.26 -6.62
C LYS A 66 -11.63 -2.52 -5.15
N PRO A 67 -11.27 -1.49 -4.39
CA PRO A 67 -11.12 -1.67 -2.96
C PRO A 67 -12.46 -2.03 -2.33
N THR A 68 -12.42 -2.81 -1.24
CA THR A 68 -13.62 -3.13 -0.46
C THR A 68 -14.05 -1.90 0.32
N PRO A 69 -15.32 -1.85 0.79
CA PRO A 69 -15.76 -0.74 1.64
C PRO A 69 -14.89 -0.56 2.89
N ARG A 70 -14.41 -1.64 3.48
CA ARG A 70 -13.53 -1.56 4.66
C ARG A 70 -12.15 -1.00 4.32
N GLN A 71 -11.64 -1.31 3.13
CA GLN A 71 -10.40 -0.71 2.64
C GLN A 71 -10.58 0.78 2.37
N GLU A 72 -11.71 1.18 1.82
CA GLU A 72 -12.03 2.60 1.62
C GLU A 72 -12.11 3.36 2.95
N GLU A 73 -12.72 2.75 3.97
CA GLU A 73 -12.74 3.32 5.32
C GLU A 73 -11.34 3.48 5.90
N GLU A 74 -10.47 2.51 5.67
CA GLU A 74 -9.09 2.58 6.14
C GLU A 74 -8.33 3.71 5.47
N ILE A 75 -8.51 3.88 4.17
CA ILE A 75 -7.92 4.99 3.41
C ILE A 75 -8.33 6.32 4.03
N GLU A 76 -9.63 6.49 4.31
CA GLU A 76 -10.13 7.72 4.94
C GLU A 76 -9.53 7.95 6.32
N ARG A 77 -9.41 6.90 7.14
CA ARG A 77 -8.82 7.00 8.48
C ARG A 77 -7.37 7.45 8.42
N ILE A 78 -6.59 6.89 7.50
CA ILE A 78 -5.19 7.29 7.31
C ILE A 78 -5.11 8.76 6.92
N GLN A 79 -5.94 9.18 5.98
CA GLN A 79 -5.95 10.57 5.49
C GLN A 79 -6.35 11.55 6.58
N ARG A 80 -7.35 11.23 7.39
CA ARG A 80 -7.77 12.07 8.53
C ARG A 80 -6.68 12.20 9.58
N ALA A 81 -5.86 11.16 9.74
CA ALA A 81 -4.75 11.17 10.69
C ALA A 81 -3.52 11.89 10.16
N GLY A 82 -3.57 12.41 8.94
CA GLY A 82 -2.47 13.16 8.35
C GLY A 82 -1.53 12.34 7.48
N GLY A 83 -1.80 11.03 7.32
CA GLY A 83 -1.04 10.18 6.41
C GLY A 83 -1.59 10.24 4.99
N ARG A 84 -0.95 9.47 4.12
CA ARG A 84 -1.40 9.33 2.74
C ARG A 84 -1.79 7.89 2.49
N ALA A 85 -2.74 7.69 1.58
CA ALA A 85 -3.17 6.35 1.19
C ALA A 85 -3.57 6.38 -0.27
N VAL A 86 -3.27 5.30 -0.98
CA VAL A 86 -3.53 5.21 -2.41
C VAL A 86 -3.92 3.78 -2.79
N VAL A 87 -4.87 3.68 -3.72
CA VAL A 87 -5.12 2.44 -4.45
C VAL A 87 -4.22 2.48 -5.68
N ALA A 88 -3.27 1.56 -5.76
CA ALA A 88 -2.27 1.57 -6.82
C ALA A 88 -2.48 0.40 -7.77
N ARG A 89 -2.57 0.72 -9.04
CA ARG A 89 -2.75 -0.25 -10.14
C ARG A 89 -1.49 -0.39 -10.99
N ASN A 90 -0.52 0.49 -10.75
CA ASN A 90 0.74 0.55 -11.47
C ASN A 90 1.74 1.39 -10.67
N ILE A 91 2.98 1.45 -11.15
CA ILE A 91 4.05 2.22 -10.50
C ILE A 91 3.72 3.72 -10.48
N GLU A 92 3.14 4.23 -11.56
CA GLU A 92 2.85 5.65 -11.68
C GLU A 92 1.92 6.17 -10.58
N ASP A 93 0.99 5.34 -10.12
CA ASP A 93 0.07 5.73 -9.04
C ASP A 93 0.82 6.03 -7.73
N VAL A 94 1.86 5.27 -7.40
CA VAL A 94 2.68 5.55 -6.21
C VAL A 94 3.72 6.63 -6.50
N GLN A 95 4.23 6.72 -7.71
CA GLN A 95 5.17 7.77 -8.11
C GLN A 95 4.57 9.15 -7.87
N ILE A 96 3.33 9.34 -8.25
CA ILE A 96 2.63 10.61 -8.04
C ILE A 96 2.63 11.01 -6.57
N VAL A 97 2.35 10.07 -5.68
CA VAL A 97 2.30 10.33 -4.24
C VAL A 97 3.68 10.66 -3.69
N LEU A 98 4.71 9.90 -4.08
CA LEU A 98 6.08 10.17 -3.62
C LEU A 98 6.57 11.54 -4.12
N ASP A 99 6.25 11.89 -5.36
CA ASP A 99 6.62 13.19 -5.91
C ASP A 99 5.91 14.34 -5.18
N GLU A 100 4.66 14.16 -4.78
CA GLU A 100 3.95 15.14 -3.97
C GLU A 100 4.61 15.33 -2.60
N ILE A 101 5.02 14.25 -1.95
CA ILE A 101 5.74 14.30 -0.68
C ILE A 101 7.05 15.05 -0.86
N ASP A 102 7.80 14.74 -1.91
CA ASP A 102 9.07 15.41 -2.20
C ASP A 102 8.88 16.92 -2.37
N ARG A 103 7.83 17.34 -3.06
CA ARG A 103 7.53 18.77 -3.25
C ARG A 103 7.19 19.46 -1.94
N GLU A 104 6.45 18.81 -1.05
CA GLU A 104 6.11 19.38 0.25
C GLU A 104 7.34 19.60 1.13
N MET A 105 8.34 18.72 1.01
CA MET A 105 9.55 18.81 1.84
C MET A 105 10.49 19.94 1.42
N VAL A 106 10.34 20.46 0.23
CA VAL A 106 11.21 21.54 -0.30
C VAL A 106 10.71 22.92 0.09
N GLN A 107 9.49 23.02 0.58
CA GLN A 107 8.90 24.30 0.98
C GLN A 107 9.39 24.79 2.32
#